data_7460f9567362cf06d07ba51e56fbcd56
#
_entry.id   7460f9567362cf06d07ba51e56fbcd56
#
_cell.length_a   1.000
_cell.length_b   1.000
_cell.length_c   1.000
_cell.angle_alpha   90.00
_cell.angle_beta   90.00
_cell.angle_gamma   90.00
#
_symmetry.space_group_name_H-M   'P 1'
#
loop_
_entity.id
_entity.type
_entity.pdbx_description
1 polymer ?
#
loop_
_entity_poly.entity_id
_entity_poly.type
_entity_poly.pdbx_seq_one_letter_code
_entity_poly.pdbx_strand_id
1 'polypeptide(L)'
;MRRRLAEGLAVLLSVASLGAGAASRPSSLEAAKVTQPPVIETSGHKTRKTNSPKSKAYQVGTASWYGEQFQGKQTASGEPFDMRDFTAAHPSLPLGTFVKVTNLRNGKAVVVRVNDRGPVVDGRIIDVSYNAARALGFRERGLQTVRVDLYQPVNMALLQPVANFN
;
A
#
# COMPACT_ATOMS: atom_id res chain seq x y z
N MET A 1 36.42 -11.03 -42.01
CA MET A 1 36.17 -12.34 -42.67
C MET A 1 35.33 -13.25 -41.81
N ARG A 2 34.31 -13.83 -42.45
CA ARG A 2 33.47 -14.99 -42.04
C ARG A 2 32.25 -14.68 -41.20
N ARG A 3 31.17 -14.51 -41.94
CA ARG A 3 29.75 -14.77 -41.61
C ARG A 3 29.53 -16.22 -41.15
N ARG A 4 28.62 -16.46 -40.24
CA ARG A 4 27.78 -17.70 -40.28
C ARG A 4 26.35 -17.34 -39.86
N LEU A 5 25.47 -17.49 -40.81
CA LEU A 5 24.03 -17.68 -40.75
C LEU A 5 23.73 -19.16 -40.33
N ALA A 6 22.71 -19.37 -39.58
CA ALA A 6 21.89 -20.59 -39.52
C ALA A 6 20.56 -20.18 -38.84
N GLU A 7 19.44 -19.93 -39.54
CA GLU A 7 18.39 -20.82 -40.03
C GLU A 7 18.11 -21.95 -39.02
N GLY A 8 16.92 -22.08 -38.41
CA GLY A 8 15.57 -22.17 -38.82
C GLY A 8 15.01 -23.32 -38.00
N LEU A 9 13.83 -23.23 -37.45
CA LEU A 9 12.81 -24.28 -37.57
C LEU A 9 11.51 -23.82 -36.88
N ALA A 10 10.52 -23.54 -37.71
CA ALA A 10 9.12 -23.44 -37.29
C ALA A 10 8.55 -24.87 -37.14
N VAL A 11 7.85 -25.14 -36.06
CA VAL A 11 6.95 -26.29 -35.95
C VAL A 11 5.57 -25.80 -35.53
N LEU A 12 4.72 -25.71 -36.52
CA LEU A 12 3.25 -25.68 -36.39
C LEU A 12 2.76 -27.05 -36.01
N LEU A 13 2.03 -27.19 -34.92
CA LEU A 13 1.16 -28.31 -34.69
C LEU A 13 -0.21 -27.81 -34.19
N SER A 14 -1.14 -27.79 -35.16
CA SER A 14 -2.58 -27.70 -34.92
C SER A 14 -3.10 -29.07 -34.46
N VAL A 15 -3.84 -29.10 -33.38
CA VAL A 15 -4.81 -30.19 -33.13
C VAL A 15 -6.08 -29.60 -32.55
N ALA A 16 -7.12 -29.61 -33.36
CA ALA A 16 -8.48 -29.38 -32.96
C ALA A 16 -9.04 -30.67 -32.33
N SER A 17 -9.75 -30.55 -31.23
CA SER A 17 -10.69 -31.59 -30.79
C SER A 17 -11.91 -30.93 -30.15
N LEU A 18 -13.04 -31.11 -30.82
CA LEU A 18 -14.39 -30.88 -30.31
C LEU A 18 -14.70 -31.89 -29.20
N GLY A 19 -15.35 -31.44 -28.14
CA GLY A 19 -15.96 -32.31 -27.14
C GLY A 19 -17.04 -31.53 -26.40
N ALA A 20 -18.30 -31.66 -26.86
CA ALA A 20 -19.48 -31.18 -26.14
C ALA A 20 -19.79 -32.12 -24.96
N GLY A 21 -20.16 -31.55 -23.82
CA GLY A 21 -20.60 -32.31 -22.65
C GLY A 21 -21.28 -31.40 -21.62
N ALA A 22 -22.58 -31.66 -21.47
CA ALA A 22 -23.59 -30.91 -20.74
C ALA A 22 -23.37 -30.80 -19.23
N ALA A 23 -23.92 -29.67 -18.71
CA ALA A 23 -24.67 -29.46 -17.46
C ALA A 23 -24.24 -30.19 -16.17
N SER A 24 -23.91 -29.37 -15.16
CA SER A 24 -24.52 -29.49 -13.82
C SER A 24 -24.08 -28.31 -12.94
N ARG A 25 -25.00 -27.42 -12.60
CA ARG A 25 -24.93 -26.66 -11.33
C ARG A 25 -25.31 -27.63 -10.19
N PRO A 26 -24.75 -27.49 -9.01
CA PRO A 26 -25.39 -26.64 -8.03
C PRO A 26 -24.44 -25.92 -7.05
N SER A 27 -24.99 -24.85 -6.53
CA SER A 27 -25.07 -24.48 -5.12
C SER A 27 -23.83 -23.93 -4.41
N SER A 28 -23.97 -22.62 -4.16
CA SER A 28 -23.75 -21.94 -2.87
C SER A 28 -22.57 -22.44 -2.02
N LEU A 29 -21.68 -21.56 -1.74
CA LEU A 29 -21.33 -21.19 -0.39
C LEU A 29 -20.20 -20.19 -0.40
N GLU A 30 -20.55 -19.09 0.18
CA GLU A 30 -19.83 -18.34 1.19
C GLU A 30 -18.74 -17.41 0.71
N ALA A 31 -19.21 -16.21 0.38
CA ALA A 31 -18.39 -15.01 0.31
C ALA A 31 -17.70 -14.76 1.66
N ALA A 32 -16.42 -15.08 1.73
CA ALA A 32 -15.56 -14.55 2.79
C ALA A 32 -15.56 -13.03 2.68
N LYS A 33 -16.20 -12.41 3.66
CA LYS A 33 -16.35 -10.97 3.85
C LYS A 33 -14.96 -10.39 4.10
N VAL A 34 -14.30 -9.94 3.02
CA VAL A 34 -13.12 -9.09 3.12
C VAL A 34 -13.57 -7.77 3.74
N THR A 35 -13.27 -7.59 5.00
CA THR A 35 -13.51 -6.34 5.73
C THR A 35 -12.53 -5.30 5.20
N GLN A 36 -12.99 -4.49 4.26
CA GLN A 36 -12.28 -3.29 3.85
C GLN A 36 -12.27 -2.29 5.02
N PRO A 37 -11.14 -1.65 5.33
CA PRO A 37 -11.16 -0.51 6.25
C PRO A 37 -12.00 0.61 5.63
N PRO A 38 -12.75 1.39 6.45
CA PRO A 38 -13.68 2.38 5.96
C PRO A 38 -12.97 3.47 5.16
N VAL A 39 -13.34 3.57 3.90
CA VAL A 39 -13.08 4.76 3.09
C VAL A 39 -14.01 5.83 3.63
N ILE A 40 -13.48 6.85 4.28
CA ILE A 40 -14.27 8.01 4.70
C ILE A 40 -14.55 8.83 3.43
N GLU A 41 -15.68 8.56 2.79
CA GLU A 41 -16.22 9.45 1.78
C GLU A 41 -16.70 10.73 2.46
N THR A 42 -16.05 11.82 2.14
CA THR A 42 -16.41 13.15 2.64
C THR A 42 -17.60 13.66 1.82
N SER A 43 -18.81 13.30 2.25
CA SER A 43 -20.02 14.03 1.84
C SER A 43 -19.95 15.43 2.42
N GLY A 44 -20.14 16.44 1.55
CA GLY A 44 -19.97 17.85 1.85
C GLY A 44 -20.70 18.32 3.11
N HIS A 45 -19.96 18.49 4.17
CA HIS A 45 -20.40 19.22 5.35
C HIS A 45 -19.48 20.42 5.53
N LYS A 46 -20.08 21.59 5.57
CA LYS A 46 -19.51 22.90 5.78
C LYS A 46 -18.49 22.87 6.93
N THR A 47 -17.21 23.00 6.61
CA THR A 47 -16.10 22.81 7.52
C THR A 47 -16.16 23.79 8.68
N ARG A 48 -16.50 23.28 9.86
CA ARG A 48 -16.09 23.89 11.12
C ARG A 48 -14.55 23.75 11.18
N LYS A 49 -13.83 24.85 11.03
CA LYS A 49 -12.38 24.90 11.27
C LYS A 49 -12.11 24.48 12.71
N THR A 50 -11.89 23.19 12.92
CA THR A 50 -11.27 22.72 14.15
C THR A 50 -9.79 23.12 14.07
N ASN A 51 -9.39 24.04 14.91
CA ASN A 51 -7.98 24.35 15.17
C ASN A 51 -7.34 23.16 15.88
N SER A 52 -7.16 22.05 15.16
CA SER A 52 -6.26 21.00 15.61
C SER A 52 -4.87 21.59 15.68
N PRO A 53 -4.15 21.44 16.79
CA PRO A 53 -2.77 21.89 16.87
C PRO A 53 -2.01 21.29 15.70
N LYS A 54 -1.34 22.13 14.89
CA LYS A 54 -0.51 21.66 13.77
C LYS A 54 0.57 20.77 14.37
N SER A 55 0.35 19.45 14.36
CA SER A 55 1.39 18.52 14.78
C SER A 55 2.62 18.76 13.92
N LYS A 56 3.76 18.94 14.58
CA LYS A 56 5.03 19.08 13.87
C LYS A 56 5.23 17.81 13.08
N ALA A 57 5.45 17.94 11.76
CA ALA A 57 5.75 16.77 10.91
C ALA A 57 6.97 16.04 11.49
N TYR A 58 6.93 14.71 11.49
CA TYR A 58 8.12 13.92 11.80
C TYR A 58 9.18 14.16 10.73
N GLN A 59 8.78 14.09 9.46
CA GLN A 59 9.68 14.31 8.33
C GLN A 59 8.92 14.81 7.09
N VAL A 60 9.61 15.59 6.26
CA VAL A 60 9.14 16.00 4.92
C VAL A 60 10.24 15.69 3.92
N GLY A 61 9.91 15.06 2.81
CA GLY A 61 10.87 14.71 1.77
C GLY A 61 10.26 13.88 0.66
N THR A 62 11.10 13.26 -0.15
CA THR A 62 10.68 12.48 -1.31
C THR A 62 10.31 11.05 -0.90
N ALA A 63 9.14 10.60 -1.31
CA ALA A 63 8.71 9.21 -1.26
C ALA A 63 8.84 8.57 -2.64
N SER A 64 9.13 7.28 -2.67
CA SER A 64 8.90 6.40 -3.81
C SER A 64 8.02 5.22 -3.42
N TRP A 65 7.87 4.26 -4.32
CA TRP A 65 7.14 3.03 -4.01
C TRP A 65 7.84 1.82 -4.64
N TYR A 66 7.65 0.67 -4.04
CA TYR A 66 8.14 -0.61 -4.54
C TYR A 66 6.96 -1.55 -4.78
N GLY A 67 7.07 -2.35 -5.84
CA GLY A 67 5.94 -3.10 -6.37
C GLY A 67 6.28 -4.56 -6.67
N GLU A 68 5.79 -5.01 -7.79
CA GLU A 68 5.67 -6.42 -8.16
C GLU A 68 6.97 -7.23 -8.03
N GLN A 69 8.12 -6.65 -8.35
CA GLN A 69 9.42 -7.33 -8.25
C GLN A 69 9.83 -7.70 -6.82
N PHE A 70 9.15 -7.14 -5.81
CA PHE A 70 9.37 -7.43 -4.40
C PHE A 70 8.29 -8.32 -3.79
N GLN A 71 7.22 -8.63 -4.53
CA GLN A 71 6.11 -9.44 -4.02
C GLN A 71 6.60 -10.76 -3.43
N GLY A 72 6.20 -11.06 -2.20
CA GLY A 72 6.57 -12.27 -1.47
C GLY A 72 7.99 -12.31 -0.91
N LYS A 73 8.86 -11.31 -1.19
CA LYS A 73 10.18 -11.23 -0.60
C LYS A 73 10.08 -10.86 0.88
N GLN A 74 10.96 -11.41 1.68
CA GLN A 74 11.01 -11.13 3.11
C GLN A 74 11.44 -9.69 3.37
N THR A 75 10.68 -9.01 4.23
CA THR A 75 10.97 -7.66 4.73
C THR A 75 11.88 -7.71 5.96
N ALA A 76 12.34 -6.56 6.41
CA ALA A 76 13.17 -6.45 7.62
C ALA A 76 12.41 -6.87 8.91
N SER A 77 11.07 -6.87 8.90
CA SER A 77 10.26 -7.39 10.01
C SER A 77 10.15 -8.91 10.02
N GLY A 78 10.59 -9.59 8.96
CA GLY A 78 10.50 -11.04 8.80
C GLY A 78 9.22 -11.53 8.10
N GLU A 79 8.29 -10.63 7.80
CA GLU A 79 7.08 -10.98 7.05
C GLU A 79 7.30 -10.86 5.54
N PRO A 80 6.58 -11.63 4.69
CA PRO A 80 6.64 -11.45 3.26
C PRO A 80 6.01 -10.11 2.85
N PHE A 81 6.62 -9.41 1.90
CA PHE A 81 6.05 -8.19 1.34
C PHE A 81 4.79 -8.50 0.53
N ASP A 82 3.69 -7.82 0.82
CA ASP A 82 2.51 -7.77 -0.04
C ASP A 82 2.30 -6.34 -0.56
N MET A 83 2.39 -6.19 -1.88
CA MET A 83 2.20 -4.91 -2.56
C MET A 83 0.78 -4.32 -2.37
N ARG A 84 -0.19 -5.15 -1.95
CA ARG A 84 -1.58 -4.74 -1.70
C ARG A 84 -1.80 -4.18 -0.30
N ASP A 85 -0.90 -4.47 0.63
CA ASP A 85 -0.96 -3.96 1.99
C ASP A 85 -0.60 -2.48 2.07
N PHE A 86 -0.98 -1.84 3.18
CA PHE A 86 -0.57 -0.48 3.50
C PHE A 86 0.68 -0.51 4.38
N THR A 87 1.83 -0.75 3.75
CA THR A 87 3.13 -0.85 4.41
C THR A 87 4.16 0.09 3.79
N ALA A 88 5.27 0.28 4.47
CA ALA A 88 6.37 1.10 4.00
C ALA A 88 7.73 0.65 4.56
N ALA A 89 8.79 0.98 3.82
CA ALA A 89 10.17 0.96 4.29
C ALA A 89 10.57 2.35 4.79
N HIS A 90 11.21 2.40 5.95
CA HIS A 90 11.77 3.61 6.53
C HIS A 90 13.15 3.34 7.14
N PRO A 91 14.15 4.25 6.98
CA PRO A 91 15.52 3.96 7.39
C PRO A 91 15.69 3.80 8.91
N SER A 92 14.95 4.55 9.71
CA SER A 92 15.22 4.65 11.16
C SER A 92 14.03 4.43 12.09
N LEU A 93 12.79 4.57 11.62
CA LEU A 93 11.62 4.33 12.48
C LEU A 93 11.57 2.87 12.93
N PRO A 94 11.19 2.58 14.19
CA PRO A 94 10.99 1.22 14.65
C PRO A 94 10.03 0.44 13.75
N LEU A 95 10.32 -0.84 13.49
CA LEU A 95 9.40 -1.73 12.80
C LEU A 95 8.10 -1.85 13.60
N GLY A 96 6.97 -1.89 12.92
CA GLY A 96 5.65 -1.85 13.53
C GLY A 96 5.09 -0.44 13.76
N THR A 97 5.89 0.62 13.61
CA THR A 97 5.41 1.99 13.73
C THR A 97 4.38 2.31 12.64
N PHE A 98 3.26 2.92 13.04
CA PHE A 98 2.30 3.48 12.10
C PHE A 98 2.64 4.94 11.83
N VAL A 99 2.58 5.33 10.55
CA VAL A 99 2.77 6.70 10.11
C VAL A 99 1.66 7.12 9.14
N LYS A 100 1.24 8.36 9.27
CA LYS A 100 0.37 9.01 8.27
C LYS A 100 1.27 9.67 7.24
N VAL A 101 1.19 9.19 6.01
CA VAL A 101 1.86 9.78 4.85
C VAL A 101 0.87 10.67 4.11
N THR A 102 1.23 11.92 3.90
CA THR A 102 0.40 12.91 3.19
C THR A 102 1.14 13.37 1.94
N ASN A 103 0.53 13.20 0.78
CA ASN A 103 1.02 13.75 -0.47
C ASN A 103 0.79 15.27 -0.49
N LEU A 104 1.88 16.05 -0.47
CA LEU A 104 1.80 17.51 -0.37
C LEU A 104 1.26 18.19 -1.63
N ARG A 105 1.20 17.49 -2.75
CA ARG A 105 0.67 18.03 -4.00
C ARG A 105 -0.86 18.03 -4.06
N ASN A 106 -1.49 16.95 -3.58
CA ASN A 106 -2.93 16.74 -3.74
C ASN A 106 -3.68 16.61 -2.40
N GLY A 107 -2.98 16.65 -1.27
CA GLY A 107 -3.55 16.55 0.08
C GLY A 107 -4.01 15.15 0.49
N LYS A 108 -3.95 14.14 -0.40
CA LYS A 108 -4.32 12.77 -0.04
C LYS A 108 -3.39 12.21 1.01
N ALA A 109 -3.96 11.46 1.96
CA ALA A 109 -3.20 10.86 3.04
C ALA A 109 -3.64 9.42 3.28
N VAL A 110 -2.66 8.58 3.68
CA VAL A 110 -2.90 7.20 4.12
C VAL A 110 -2.08 6.91 5.36
N VAL A 111 -2.54 5.96 6.17
CA VAL A 111 -1.76 5.40 7.26
C VAL A 111 -1.12 4.12 6.77
N VAL A 112 0.20 3.99 6.96
CA VAL A 112 0.98 2.81 6.61
C VAL A 112 1.75 2.32 7.83
N ARG A 113 2.01 1.01 7.87
CA ARG A 113 2.88 0.40 8.89
C ARG A 113 4.29 0.25 8.34
N VAL A 114 5.27 0.68 9.10
CA VAL A 114 6.68 0.47 8.78
C VAL A 114 7.03 -0.99 9.09
N ASN A 115 7.36 -1.76 8.07
CA ASN A 115 7.73 -3.16 8.18
C ASN A 115 9.06 -3.50 7.51
N ASP A 116 9.68 -2.52 6.84
CA ASP A 116 10.92 -2.75 6.13
C ASP A 116 11.94 -1.63 6.34
N ARG A 117 13.19 -1.87 5.91
CA ARG A 117 14.32 -0.94 5.93
C ARG A 117 14.60 -0.39 4.55
N GLY A 118 14.87 0.88 4.50
CA GLY A 118 15.08 1.69 3.29
C GLY A 118 14.35 3.02 3.41
N PRO A 119 14.46 3.89 2.41
CA PRO A 119 15.22 3.77 1.17
C PRO A 119 16.73 3.70 1.38
N VAL A 120 17.43 3.00 0.47
CA VAL A 120 18.89 3.04 0.35
C VAL A 120 19.37 4.07 -0.68
N VAL A 121 18.44 4.75 -1.31
CA VAL A 121 18.70 5.78 -2.32
C VAL A 121 18.64 7.15 -1.66
N ASP A 122 19.72 7.92 -1.82
CA ASP A 122 19.82 9.26 -1.25
C ASP A 122 18.67 10.19 -1.69
N GLY A 123 18.26 11.07 -0.78
CA GLY A 123 17.20 12.05 -1.03
C GLY A 123 15.78 11.51 -0.89
N ARG A 124 15.59 10.20 -0.70
CA ARG A 124 14.30 9.62 -0.35
C ARG A 124 14.20 9.37 1.15
N ILE A 125 13.01 9.55 1.69
CA ILE A 125 12.75 9.39 3.14
C ILE A 125 11.90 8.16 3.46
N ILE A 126 11.12 7.68 2.50
CA ILE A 126 10.18 6.56 2.67
C ILE A 126 9.88 5.93 1.32
N ASP A 127 9.80 4.61 1.28
CA ASP A 127 9.28 3.86 0.14
C ASP A 127 8.00 3.15 0.58
N VAL A 128 6.87 3.48 -0.06
CA VAL A 128 5.57 2.91 0.30
C VAL A 128 5.21 1.75 -0.63
N SER A 129 4.28 0.90 -0.20
CA SER A 129 3.74 -0.17 -1.05
C SER A 129 2.99 0.39 -2.26
N TYR A 130 2.80 -0.45 -3.29
CA TYR A 130 2.04 -0.11 -4.49
C TYR A 130 0.64 0.44 -4.17
N ASN A 131 -0.08 -0.24 -3.28
CA ASN A 131 -1.44 0.16 -2.92
C ASN A 131 -1.48 1.50 -2.19
N ALA A 132 -0.51 1.76 -1.33
CA ALA A 132 -0.36 3.06 -0.66
C ALA A 132 -0.04 4.17 -1.66
N ALA A 133 0.87 3.95 -2.63
CA ALA A 133 1.18 4.92 -3.68
C ALA A 133 -0.04 5.24 -4.56
N ARG A 134 -0.85 4.22 -4.86
CA ARG A 134 -2.12 4.38 -5.59
C ARG A 134 -3.11 5.24 -4.81
N ALA A 135 -3.31 4.96 -3.54
CA ALA A 135 -4.21 5.72 -2.67
C ALA A 135 -3.74 7.18 -2.50
N LEU A 136 -2.43 7.40 -2.38
CA LEU A 136 -1.81 8.72 -2.34
C LEU A 136 -1.87 9.44 -3.70
N GLY A 137 -2.14 8.74 -4.81
CA GLY A 137 -2.27 9.32 -6.15
C GLY A 137 -0.94 9.72 -6.78
N PHE A 138 0.14 8.96 -6.54
CA PHE A 138 1.43 9.23 -7.18
C PHE A 138 2.08 8.00 -7.83
N ARG A 139 1.39 6.85 -7.89
CA ARG A 139 1.90 5.63 -8.51
C ARG A 139 2.51 5.88 -9.89
N GLU A 140 1.78 6.58 -10.78
CA GLU A 140 2.21 6.86 -12.16
C GLU A 140 3.43 7.77 -12.24
N ARG A 141 3.67 8.57 -11.20
CA ARG A 141 4.78 9.53 -11.16
C ARG A 141 6.07 8.92 -10.62
N GLY A 142 5.98 7.82 -9.90
CA GLY A 142 7.11 7.15 -9.26
C GLY A 142 7.62 7.86 -8.00
N LEU A 143 7.75 9.18 -8.03
CA LEU A 143 8.27 10.00 -6.94
C LEU A 143 7.27 11.10 -6.54
N GLN A 144 7.23 11.43 -5.25
CA GLN A 144 6.37 12.48 -4.73
C GLN A 144 6.91 13.07 -3.42
N THR A 145 6.83 14.40 -3.30
CA THR A 145 7.08 15.05 -2.00
C THR A 145 5.93 14.78 -1.05
N VAL A 146 6.25 14.20 0.08
CA VAL A 146 5.29 13.82 1.12
C VAL A 146 5.68 14.40 2.47
N ARG A 147 4.69 14.49 3.36
CA ARG A 147 4.85 14.71 4.78
C ARG A 147 4.56 13.40 5.50
N VAL A 148 5.41 13.03 6.43
CA VAL A 148 5.28 11.87 7.31
C VAL A 148 5.02 12.37 8.73
N ASP A 149 3.95 11.91 9.34
CA ASP A 149 3.59 12.16 10.73
C ASP A 149 3.49 10.82 11.48
N LEU A 150 3.98 10.77 12.71
CA LEU A 150 3.74 9.60 13.57
C LEU A 150 2.25 9.46 13.82
N TYR A 151 1.72 8.26 13.64
CA TYR A 151 0.32 7.96 13.84
C TYR A 151 0.16 7.02 15.05
N GLN A 152 -0.52 7.53 16.07
CA GLN A 152 -0.95 6.70 17.19
C GLN A 152 -2.46 6.47 17.04
N PRO A 153 -2.91 5.22 16.85
CA PRO A 153 -4.34 4.95 16.88
C PRO A 153 -4.89 5.40 18.22
N VAL A 154 -5.94 6.22 18.20
CA VAL A 154 -6.60 6.65 19.43
C VAL A 154 -7.14 5.40 20.10
N ASN A 155 -6.60 5.09 21.28
CA ASN A 155 -7.10 3.97 22.05
C ASN A 155 -8.46 4.36 22.63
N MET A 156 -9.54 3.89 22.02
CA MET A 156 -10.92 4.14 22.45
C MET A 156 -11.18 3.70 23.90
N ALA A 157 -10.33 2.80 24.44
CA ALA A 157 -10.42 2.37 25.85
C ALA A 157 -10.10 3.50 26.85
N LEU A 158 -9.36 4.53 26.42
CA LEU A 158 -9.06 5.69 27.27
C LEU A 158 -10.17 6.77 27.24
N LEU A 159 -11.19 6.61 26.40
CA LEU A 159 -12.33 7.51 26.30
C LEU A 159 -13.54 7.03 27.12
N GLN A 160 -13.39 6.01 27.96
CA GLN A 160 -14.44 5.62 28.87
C GLN A 160 -14.64 6.75 29.90
N PRO A 161 -15.86 7.28 30.06
CA PRO A 161 -16.12 8.24 31.11
C PRO A 161 -15.79 7.56 32.45
N VAL A 162 -14.99 8.20 33.29
CA VAL A 162 -14.77 7.77 34.67
C VAL A 162 -16.14 7.69 35.31
N ALA A 163 -16.61 6.49 35.59
CA ALA A 163 -17.81 6.31 36.39
C ALA A 163 -17.53 6.95 37.74
N ASN A 164 -18.17 8.08 38.01
CA ASN A 164 -18.15 8.67 39.34
C ASN A 164 -18.86 7.71 40.27
N PHE A 165 -18.09 6.98 41.05
CA PHE A 165 -18.62 6.27 42.21
C PHE A 165 -18.89 7.33 43.29
N ASN A 166 -20.17 7.66 43.49
CA ASN A 166 -20.67 8.30 44.70
C ASN A 166 -20.87 7.24 45.77
#